data_91faf64d1eca75484cdbde00f11fc1a8
#
_entry.id   91faf64d1eca75484cdbde00f11fc1a8
#
_cell.length_a   1.000
_cell.length_b   1.000
_cell.length_c   1.000
_cell.angle_alpha   90.00
_cell.angle_beta   90.00
_cell.angle_gamma   90.00
#
_symmetry.space_group_name_H-M   'P 1'
#
loop_
_entity.id
_entity.type
_entity.pdbx_description
1 polymer ?
#
loop_
_entity_poly.entity_id
_entity_poly.type
_entity_poly.pdbx_seq_one_letter_code
_entity_poly.pdbx_strand_id
1 'polypeptide(L)'
;PNRHGTLRYPDAINRIADVYKCMKIAIVDPMCQVLMQPVAEWGFDIAVGSMQRFGVPMGYGGPHAAFFAISDKHKRKIPGRIVGQSKDSQGNPALRLALQTREQHIRRDKATSNICTAQALLANMAGFYAAYHGAKGLKVIARRIRLLRQTLVCLLKWNGFEVDDTEGFDTVRWKTNKLVTGYNVHYEDGYVTLSLDELSDFDTLFDIVNSQKDYTAHKDTIIQAWDYIVDYRWLGIPERTKPWLQQDVFNKYQSETNMMRYINELVSKDFSLIHGMMPLGSCTMKLNAAAELMPVSWPEFANMHPFTPRDQTMGYQEIMHNLKDWLCDITGFFDVSLQPNAGSQGEYA
;
A
#
# COMPACT_ATOMS: atom_id res chain seq x y z
N PRO A 1 4.58 11.97 0.41
CA PRO A 1 5.25 12.33 1.67
C PRO A 1 6.63 11.68 1.78
N ASN A 2 7.54 12.28 2.55
CA ASN A 2 8.79 11.65 2.97
C ASN A 2 8.56 10.77 4.22
N ARG A 3 9.63 10.20 4.80
CA ARG A 3 9.54 9.33 6.00
C ARG A 3 8.97 10.04 7.25
N HIS A 4 9.00 11.37 7.29
CA HIS A 4 8.41 12.18 8.35
C HIS A 4 7.01 12.71 8.02
N GLY A 5 6.43 12.23 6.92
CA GLY A 5 5.11 12.64 6.45
C GLY A 5 5.07 13.96 5.70
N THR A 6 6.19 14.68 5.60
CA THR A 6 6.22 16.00 4.96
C THR A 6 5.88 15.93 3.48
N LEU A 7 4.95 16.75 3.05
CA LEU A 7 4.59 16.97 1.67
C LEU A 7 5.28 18.23 1.15
N ARG A 8 5.77 18.19 -0.08
CA ARG A 8 6.37 19.34 -0.75
C ARG A 8 5.89 19.44 -2.18
N TYR A 9 5.58 20.65 -2.60
CA TYR A 9 5.38 20.93 -4.02
C TYR A 9 6.72 20.97 -4.74
N PRO A 10 6.90 20.27 -5.87
CA PRO A 10 8.22 19.98 -6.42
C PRO A 10 8.77 21.05 -7.36
N ASP A 11 8.29 22.30 -7.34
CA ASP A 11 8.66 23.35 -8.29
C ASP A 11 10.17 23.57 -8.46
N ALA A 12 10.91 23.66 -7.36
CA ALA A 12 12.34 23.89 -7.40
C ALA A 12 13.09 22.71 -8.03
N ILE A 13 12.70 21.49 -7.64
CA ILE A 13 13.29 20.25 -8.17
C ILE A 13 12.97 20.11 -9.66
N ASN A 14 11.74 20.41 -10.06
CA ASN A 14 11.31 20.34 -11.45
C ASN A 14 12.13 21.29 -12.33
N ARG A 15 12.33 22.55 -11.90
CA ARG A 15 13.13 23.51 -12.64
C ARG A 15 14.57 23.05 -12.87
N ILE A 16 15.21 22.51 -11.83
CA ILE A 16 16.56 21.95 -11.93
C ILE A 16 16.57 20.76 -12.88
N ALA A 17 15.65 19.82 -12.72
CA ALA A 17 15.55 18.64 -13.58
C ALA A 17 15.32 18.98 -15.05
N ASP A 18 14.55 20.03 -15.34
CA ASP A 18 14.31 20.50 -16.72
C ASP A 18 15.56 21.11 -17.34
N VAL A 19 16.33 21.92 -16.58
CA VAL A 19 17.60 22.49 -17.05
C VAL A 19 18.58 21.39 -17.45
N TYR A 20 18.73 20.36 -16.61
CA TYR A 20 19.64 19.25 -16.85
C TYR A 20 19.05 18.12 -17.68
N LYS A 21 17.79 18.24 -18.14
CA LYS A 21 17.06 17.22 -18.90
C LYS A 21 17.00 15.85 -18.20
N CYS A 22 16.88 15.86 -16.87
CA CYS A 22 16.79 14.66 -16.07
C CYS A 22 15.40 14.03 -16.17
N MET A 23 15.35 12.70 -16.10
CA MET A 23 14.08 11.97 -15.89
C MET A 23 13.58 12.22 -14.47
N LYS A 24 12.30 12.56 -14.34
CA LYS A 24 11.65 12.86 -13.05
C LYS A 24 10.83 11.67 -12.58
N ILE A 25 11.21 11.11 -11.43
CA ILE A 25 10.55 9.96 -10.82
C ILE A 25 9.96 10.38 -9.47
N ALA A 26 8.65 10.19 -9.30
CA ALA A 26 7.95 10.44 -8.04
C ALA A 26 7.72 9.13 -7.30
N ILE A 27 8.14 9.06 -6.03
CA ILE A 27 7.74 8.01 -5.10
C ILE A 27 6.57 8.55 -4.31
N VAL A 28 5.39 7.94 -4.43
CA VAL A 28 4.15 8.50 -3.92
C VAL A 28 3.30 7.47 -3.17
N ASP A 29 2.57 7.96 -2.18
CA ASP A 29 1.50 7.21 -1.51
C ASP A 29 0.21 7.35 -2.35
N PRO A 30 -0.40 6.24 -2.81
CA PRO A 30 -1.58 6.29 -3.66
C PRO A 30 -2.80 6.88 -2.95
N MET A 31 -2.96 6.69 -1.63
CA MET A 31 -4.07 7.25 -0.87
C MET A 31 -3.91 8.79 -0.71
N CYS A 32 -2.70 9.27 -0.52
CA CYS A 32 -2.39 10.70 -0.53
C CYS A 32 -2.69 11.32 -1.90
N GLN A 33 -2.38 10.62 -3.00
CA GLN A 33 -2.65 11.07 -4.36
C GLN A 33 -4.16 11.17 -4.69
N VAL A 34 -5.04 10.57 -3.90
CA VAL A 34 -6.50 10.75 -4.04
C VAL A 34 -6.90 12.21 -3.83
N LEU A 35 -6.26 12.91 -2.91
CA LEU A 35 -6.58 14.30 -2.55
C LEU A 35 -5.79 15.33 -3.36
N MET A 36 -4.60 14.97 -3.81
CA MET A 36 -3.66 15.89 -4.46
C MET A 36 -3.77 15.84 -5.98
N GLN A 37 -3.40 16.94 -6.63
CA GLN A 37 -3.19 16.96 -8.07
C GLN A 37 -2.21 15.85 -8.47
N PRO A 38 -2.50 15.08 -9.54
CA PRO A 38 -1.64 13.98 -9.97
C PRO A 38 -0.21 14.44 -10.28
N VAL A 39 0.79 13.68 -9.84
CA VAL A 39 2.20 14.01 -10.08
C VAL A 39 2.57 14.09 -11.57
N ALA A 40 1.84 13.42 -12.45
CA ALA A 40 1.99 13.55 -13.89
C ALA A 40 1.69 14.99 -14.37
N GLU A 41 0.74 15.69 -13.73
CA GLU A 41 0.42 17.09 -14.01
C GLU A 41 1.49 18.05 -13.46
N TRP A 42 2.30 17.58 -12.51
CA TRP A 42 3.51 18.27 -12.04
C TRP A 42 4.73 18.01 -12.92
N GLY A 43 4.54 17.29 -14.05
CA GLY A 43 5.60 17.02 -15.02
C GLY A 43 6.53 15.87 -14.68
N PHE A 44 6.15 14.97 -13.78
CA PHE A 44 6.88 13.73 -13.54
C PHE A 44 6.71 12.75 -14.70
N ASP A 45 7.79 12.05 -15.04
CA ASP A 45 7.81 11.03 -16.10
C ASP A 45 7.33 9.67 -15.62
N ILE A 46 7.62 9.36 -14.36
CA ILE A 46 7.35 8.09 -13.72
C ILE A 46 6.78 8.34 -12.32
N ALA A 47 5.80 7.54 -11.91
CA ALA A 47 5.35 7.45 -10.53
C ALA A 47 5.39 5.99 -10.07
N VAL A 48 5.94 5.77 -8.88
CA VAL A 48 6.03 4.45 -8.24
C VAL A 48 5.56 4.54 -6.78
N GLY A 49 5.07 3.45 -6.24
CA GLY A 49 4.67 3.40 -4.84
C GLY A 49 4.13 2.04 -4.43
N SER A 50 3.97 1.87 -3.12
CA SER A 50 3.31 0.71 -2.54
C SER A 50 1.79 0.83 -2.66
N MET A 51 1.12 -0.30 -2.94
CA MET A 51 -0.34 -0.41 -2.90
C MET A 51 -0.86 -0.96 -1.57
N GLN A 52 -0.03 -1.07 -0.55
CA GLN A 52 -0.42 -1.63 0.74
C GLN A 52 -1.65 -0.94 1.35
N ARG A 53 -1.78 0.38 1.20
CA ARG A 53 -2.96 1.15 1.64
C ARG A 53 -4.26 0.82 0.90
N PHE A 54 -4.20 0.00 -0.13
CA PHE A 54 -5.38 -0.48 -0.86
C PHE A 54 -5.74 -1.91 -0.42
N GLY A 55 -5.90 -2.11 0.89
CA GLY A 55 -6.39 -3.34 1.48
C GLY A 55 -5.39 -4.48 1.56
N VAL A 56 -4.09 -4.22 1.39
CA VAL A 56 -3.05 -5.25 1.53
C VAL A 56 -2.52 -5.23 2.96
N PRO A 57 -2.61 -6.36 3.70
CA PRO A 57 -2.17 -6.42 5.09
C PRO A 57 -0.65 -6.25 5.23
N MET A 58 -0.19 -5.78 6.39
CA MET A 58 1.24 -5.68 6.70
C MET A 58 1.92 -7.05 6.85
N GLY A 59 1.23 -8.00 7.47
CA GLY A 59 1.62 -9.42 7.56
C GLY A 59 3.06 -9.64 8.01
N TYR A 60 3.55 -8.88 8.98
CA TYR A 60 4.93 -8.91 9.49
C TYR A 60 6.01 -8.72 8.40
N GLY A 61 5.73 -7.87 7.42
CA GLY A 61 6.60 -7.64 6.28
C GLY A 61 6.38 -8.60 5.10
N GLY A 62 5.23 -9.27 5.07
CA GLY A 62 4.85 -10.18 3.99
C GLY A 62 4.86 -9.55 2.60
N PRO A 63 4.45 -10.28 1.55
CA PRO A 63 4.56 -9.81 0.18
C PRO A 63 3.77 -8.53 -0.06
N HIS A 64 4.26 -7.67 -0.95
CA HIS A 64 3.69 -6.36 -1.25
C HIS A 64 3.14 -6.28 -2.67
N ALA A 65 2.08 -5.48 -2.85
CA ALA A 65 1.71 -4.95 -4.14
C ALA A 65 2.33 -3.56 -4.31
N ALA A 66 2.73 -3.24 -5.55
CA ALA A 66 3.23 -1.93 -5.92
C ALA A 66 2.64 -1.49 -7.26
N PHE A 67 2.74 -0.21 -7.56
CA PHE A 67 2.40 0.29 -8.88
C PHE A 67 3.60 0.96 -9.54
N PHE A 68 3.61 0.92 -10.85
CA PHE A 68 4.56 1.59 -11.71
C PHE A 68 3.80 2.28 -12.84
N ALA A 69 3.68 3.59 -12.76
CA ALA A 69 3.03 4.41 -13.78
C ALA A 69 4.08 5.22 -14.55
N ILE A 70 3.95 5.26 -15.87
CA ILE A 70 4.95 5.87 -16.75
C ILE A 70 4.30 6.68 -17.86
N SER A 71 4.92 7.76 -18.26
CA SER A 71 4.48 8.55 -19.40
C SER A 71 4.63 7.76 -20.72
N ASP A 72 3.75 8.02 -21.68
CA ASP A 72 3.70 7.28 -22.96
C ASP A 72 5.02 7.26 -23.71
N LYS A 73 5.81 8.35 -23.64
CA LYS A 73 7.14 8.45 -24.28
C LYS A 73 8.13 7.36 -23.81
N HIS A 74 7.93 6.80 -22.62
CA HIS A 74 8.83 5.79 -22.04
C HIS A 74 8.26 4.37 -22.02
N LYS A 75 7.05 4.15 -22.52
CA LYS A 75 6.34 2.86 -22.45
C LYS A 75 7.12 1.63 -22.95
N ARG A 76 8.08 1.83 -23.87
CA ARG A 76 8.93 0.74 -24.36
C ARG A 76 10.09 0.38 -23.43
N LYS A 77 10.33 1.19 -22.41
CA LYS A 77 11.42 0.99 -21.42
C LYS A 77 10.93 0.41 -20.10
N ILE A 78 9.61 0.29 -19.92
CA ILE A 78 9.03 -0.25 -18.67
C ILE A 78 9.47 -1.71 -18.46
N PRO A 79 9.86 -2.11 -17.25
CA PRO A 79 10.12 -3.51 -16.94
C PRO A 79 8.82 -4.32 -16.93
N GLY A 80 8.95 -5.65 -17.03
CA GLY A 80 7.82 -6.58 -17.00
C GLY A 80 7.00 -6.64 -18.28
N ARG A 81 5.84 -7.25 -18.19
CA ARG A 81 4.90 -7.43 -19.29
C ARG A 81 3.83 -6.34 -19.28
N ILE A 82 3.43 -5.89 -20.45
CA ILE A 82 2.29 -4.99 -20.62
C ILE A 82 1.19 -5.77 -21.34
N VAL A 83 0.01 -5.81 -20.72
CA VAL A 83 -1.20 -6.37 -21.32
C VAL A 83 -2.02 -5.23 -21.89
N GLY A 84 -2.41 -5.37 -23.16
CA GLY A 84 -3.27 -4.44 -23.85
C GLY A 84 -4.59 -5.08 -24.25
N GLN A 85 -5.61 -4.24 -24.44
CA GLN A 85 -6.88 -4.67 -24.99
C GLN A 85 -6.82 -4.71 -26.50
N SER A 86 -7.25 -5.83 -27.08
CA SER A 86 -7.37 -6.06 -28.52
C SER A 86 -8.77 -6.64 -28.81
N LYS A 87 -8.96 -7.21 -29.98
CA LYS A 87 -10.17 -7.96 -30.35
C LYS A 87 -9.79 -9.37 -30.73
N ASP A 88 -10.66 -10.31 -30.40
CA ASP A 88 -10.58 -11.70 -30.87
C ASP A 88 -11.04 -11.82 -32.32
N SER A 89 -11.05 -13.08 -32.88
CA SER A 89 -11.50 -13.36 -34.24
C SER A 89 -12.97 -13.07 -34.46
N GLN A 90 -13.77 -12.96 -33.41
CA GLN A 90 -15.21 -12.68 -33.47
C GLN A 90 -15.52 -11.18 -33.20
N GLY A 91 -14.48 -10.36 -32.97
CA GLY A 91 -14.62 -8.92 -32.70
C GLY A 91 -14.85 -8.55 -31.23
N ASN A 92 -14.87 -9.51 -30.31
CA ASN A 92 -15.02 -9.26 -28.88
C ASN A 92 -13.73 -8.70 -28.27
N PRO A 93 -13.80 -7.93 -27.18
CA PRO A 93 -12.63 -7.50 -26.44
C PRO A 93 -11.79 -8.70 -25.96
N ALA A 94 -10.50 -8.67 -26.24
CA ALA A 94 -9.55 -9.69 -25.81
C ALA A 94 -8.28 -9.07 -25.27
N LEU A 95 -7.74 -9.65 -24.20
CA LEU A 95 -6.48 -9.21 -23.60
C LEU A 95 -5.32 -9.95 -24.24
N ARG A 96 -4.25 -9.25 -24.53
CA ARG A 96 -3.01 -9.84 -25.06
C ARG A 96 -1.79 -9.03 -24.65
N LEU A 97 -0.62 -9.67 -24.72
CA LEU A 97 0.65 -8.98 -24.55
C LEU A 97 0.82 -7.88 -25.61
N ALA A 98 1.16 -6.68 -25.16
CA ALA A 98 1.36 -5.51 -26.01
C ALA A 98 2.84 -5.10 -26.08
N LEU A 99 3.22 -4.38 -27.14
CA LEU A 99 4.50 -3.66 -27.32
C LEU A 99 5.77 -4.50 -27.48
N GLN A 100 5.77 -5.72 -27.54
CA GLN A 100 6.88 -6.66 -27.80
C GLN A 100 7.00 -7.75 -26.74
N THR A 101 7.40 -8.87 -27.22
CA THR A 101 7.89 -9.96 -26.42
C THR A 101 9.16 -9.55 -25.67
N ARG A 102 9.13 -9.68 -24.35
CA ARG A 102 10.26 -9.42 -23.45
C ARG A 102 10.72 -10.72 -22.79
N GLU A 103 10.29 -11.84 -23.35
CA GLU A 103 10.52 -13.18 -22.85
C GLU A 103 11.99 -13.60 -23.00
N GLN A 104 12.51 -14.32 -22.03
CA GLN A 104 13.91 -14.78 -22.02
C GLN A 104 14.26 -15.62 -23.23
N HIS A 105 13.36 -16.53 -23.66
CA HIS A 105 13.59 -17.38 -24.83
C HIS A 105 13.68 -16.62 -26.16
N ILE A 106 13.20 -15.35 -26.20
CA ILE A 106 13.27 -14.49 -27.38
C ILE A 106 14.41 -13.46 -27.25
N ARG A 107 14.49 -12.78 -26.12
CA ARG A 107 15.40 -11.65 -25.89
C ARG A 107 16.70 -12.03 -25.20
N ARG A 108 16.80 -13.24 -24.64
CA ARG A 108 17.96 -13.75 -23.93
C ARG A 108 18.42 -12.78 -22.82
N ASP A 109 19.66 -12.31 -22.89
CA ASP A 109 20.26 -11.33 -21.95
C ASP A 109 19.56 -9.95 -21.91
N LYS A 110 18.82 -9.62 -22.95
CA LYS A 110 18.03 -8.37 -23.05
C LYS A 110 16.58 -8.51 -22.58
N ALA A 111 16.21 -9.64 -22.00
CA ALA A 111 14.89 -9.83 -21.44
C ALA A 111 14.72 -8.96 -20.19
N THR A 112 13.50 -8.45 -19.96
CA THR A 112 13.14 -7.76 -18.72
C THR A 112 12.53 -8.72 -17.72
N SER A 113 12.66 -8.41 -16.41
CA SER A 113 12.07 -9.19 -15.34
C SER A 113 10.57 -9.35 -15.49
N ASN A 114 10.05 -10.50 -15.08
CA ASN A 114 8.63 -10.78 -14.97
C ASN A 114 8.12 -10.54 -13.55
N ILE A 115 6.81 -10.28 -13.43
CA ILE A 115 6.12 -10.20 -12.15
C ILE A 115 5.95 -11.62 -11.59
N CYS A 116 6.23 -11.80 -10.30
CA CYS A 116 5.99 -13.05 -9.62
C CYS A 116 4.51 -13.22 -9.22
N THR A 117 4.04 -14.46 -9.09
CA THR A 117 2.65 -14.80 -8.80
C THR A 117 2.12 -14.26 -7.48
N ALA A 118 2.97 -14.20 -6.44
CA ALA A 118 2.58 -13.68 -5.13
C ALA A 118 2.09 -12.22 -5.22
N GLN A 119 2.79 -11.40 -5.97
CA GLN A 119 2.42 -10.00 -6.18
C GLN A 119 1.15 -9.86 -7.03
N ALA A 120 0.86 -10.81 -7.91
CA ALA A 120 -0.37 -10.78 -8.72
C ALA A 120 -1.64 -10.86 -7.86
N LEU A 121 -1.68 -11.73 -6.84
CA LEU A 121 -2.81 -11.80 -5.92
C LEU A 121 -3.02 -10.47 -5.19
N LEU A 122 -1.96 -9.89 -4.64
CA LEU A 122 -2.04 -8.62 -3.92
C LEU A 122 -2.40 -7.45 -4.84
N ALA A 123 -1.94 -7.46 -6.09
CA ALA A 123 -2.34 -6.48 -7.09
C ALA A 123 -3.85 -6.58 -7.38
N ASN A 124 -4.41 -7.81 -7.44
CA ASN A 124 -5.85 -8.02 -7.60
C ASN A 124 -6.62 -7.50 -6.36
N MET A 125 -6.14 -7.78 -5.13
CA MET A 125 -6.73 -7.23 -3.90
C MET A 125 -6.79 -5.70 -3.94
N ALA A 126 -5.69 -5.05 -4.32
CA ALA A 126 -5.64 -3.58 -4.45
C ALA A 126 -6.60 -3.07 -5.53
N GLY A 127 -6.75 -3.80 -6.65
CA GLY A 127 -7.71 -3.51 -7.70
C GLY A 127 -9.16 -3.61 -7.21
N PHE A 128 -9.50 -4.67 -6.48
CA PHE A 128 -10.82 -4.86 -5.88
C PHE A 128 -11.13 -3.82 -4.81
N TYR A 129 -10.16 -3.43 -3.99
CA TYR A 129 -10.31 -2.34 -3.03
C TYR A 129 -10.72 -1.03 -3.75
N ALA A 130 -10.01 -0.70 -4.84
CA ALA A 130 -10.36 0.47 -5.65
C ALA A 130 -11.75 0.36 -6.30
N ALA A 131 -12.14 -0.82 -6.78
CA ALA A 131 -13.46 -1.06 -7.37
C ALA A 131 -14.58 -0.97 -6.33
N TYR A 132 -14.35 -1.49 -5.12
CA TYR A 132 -15.32 -1.47 -4.03
C TYR A 132 -15.59 -0.05 -3.52
N HIS A 133 -14.54 0.72 -3.24
CA HIS A 133 -14.67 2.06 -2.70
C HIS A 133 -14.98 3.13 -3.77
N GLY A 134 -14.51 2.93 -4.99
CA GLY A 134 -14.61 3.91 -6.06
C GLY A 134 -13.96 5.25 -5.73
N ALA A 135 -14.06 6.21 -6.63
CA ALA A 135 -13.48 7.55 -6.44
C ALA A 135 -14.03 8.26 -5.19
N LYS A 136 -15.34 8.11 -4.92
CA LYS A 136 -16.02 8.75 -3.79
C LYS A 136 -15.58 8.17 -2.45
N GLY A 137 -15.57 6.83 -2.32
CA GLY A 137 -15.19 6.15 -1.09
C GLY A 137 -13.71 6.37 -0.74
N LEU A 138 -12.82 6.26 -1.73
CA LEU A 138 -11.39 6.54 -1.52
C LEU A 138 -11.15 7.99 -1.08
N LYS A 139 -11.91 8.95 -1.60
CA LYS A 139 -11.83 10.36 -1.17
C LYS A 139 -12.27 10.54 0.29
N VAL A 140 -13.31 9.83 0.72
CA VAL A 140 -13.77 9.84 2.12
C VAL A 140 -12.70 9.26 3.05
N ILE A 141 -12.12 8.12 2.68
CA ILE A 141 -11.04 7.47 3.46
C ILE A 141 -9.83 8.41 3.59
N ALA A 142 -9.35 8.95 2.48
CA ALA A 142 -8.17 9.82 2.47
C ALA A 142 -8.41 11.10 3.29
N ARG A 143 -9.60 11.70 3.20
CA ARG A 143 -9.97 12.87 4.02
C ARG A 143 -10.03 12.55 5.50
N ARG A 144 -10.56 11.37 5.87
CA ARG A 144 -10.59 10.94 7.26
C ARG A 144 -9.19 10.79 7.83
N ILE A 145 -8.28 10.12 7.13
CA ILE A 145 -6.88 9.95 7.59
C ILE A 145 -6.23 11.32 7.81
N ARG A 146 -6.39 12.23 6.86
CA ARG A 146 -5.86 13.59 7.00
C ARG A 146 -6.49 14.34 8.17
N LEU A 147 -7.80 14.22 8.39
CA LEU A 147 -8.49 14.82 9.51
C LEU A 147 -7.92 14.32 10.84
N LEU A 148 -7.76 13.01 11.00
CA LEU A 148 -7.17 12.42 12.19
C LEU A 148 -5.75 12.97 12.44
N ARG A 149 -4.94 13.07 11.39
CA ARG A 149 -3.60 13.69 11.48
C ARG A 149 -3.68 15.14 11.98
N GLN A 150 -4.53 15.97 11.42
CA GLN A 150 -4.70 17.35 11.82
C GLN A 150 -5.18 17.47 13.27
N THR A 151 -6.13 16.61 13.66
CA THR A 151 -6.62 16.54 15.04
C THR A 151 -5.50 16.22 16.01
N LEU A 152 -4.66 15.22 15.71
CA LEU A 152 -3.53 14.87 16.57
C LEU A 152 -2.53 16.01 16.69
N VAL A 153 -2.22 16.71 15.60
CA VAL A 153 -1.34 17.90 15.63
C VAL A 153 -1.91 18.98 16.55
N CYS A 154 -3.21 19.28 16.42
CA CYS A 154 -3.86 20.26 17.29
C CYS A 154 -3.84 19.83 18.74
N LEU A 155 -4.18 18.59 19.05
CA LEU A 155 -4.16 18.04 20.41
C LEU A 155 -2.78 18.14 21.04
N LEU A 156 -1.74 17.75 20.33
CA LEU A 156 -0.36 17.83 20.81
C LEU A 156 0.06 19.27 21.07
N LYS A 157 -0.22 20.20 20.15
CA LYS A 157 0.10 21.62 20.31
C LYS A 157 -0.63 22.24 21.51
N TRP A 158 -1.93 22.02 21.67
CA TRP A 158 -2.70 22.51 22.82
C TRP A 158 -2.20 21.98 24.15
N ASN A 159 -1.61 20.80 24.08
CA ASN A 159 -1.00 20.19 25.22
C ASN A 159 0.48 20.58 25.42
N GLY A 160 0.98 21.57 24.68
CA GLY A 160 2.30 22.14 24.85
C GLY A 160 3.46 21.37 24.25
N PHE A 161 3.19 20.39 23.38
CA PHE A 161 4.25 19.68 22.67
C PHE A 161 4.78 20.50 21.49
N GLU A 162 6.07 20.41 21.25
CA GLU A 162 6.72 20.90 20.04
C GLU A 162 6.44 19.89 18.90
N VAL A 163 5.57 20.28 17.97
CA VAL A 163 5.16 19.43 16.84
C VAL A 163 5.85 19.94 15.57
N ASP A 164 6.41 19.02 14.79
CA ASP A 164 6.86 19.31 13.41
C ASP A 164 5.62 19.51 12.53
N ASP A 165 5.17 20.77 12.45
CA ASP A 165 3.93 21.15 11.76
C ASP A 165 4.16 21.41 10.27
N THR A 166 4.92 20.57 9.63
CA THR A 166 5.02 20.59 8.18
C THR A 166 3.72 20.04 7.56
N GLU A 167 3.39 20.52 6.37
CA GLU A 167 2.25 19.98 5.63
C GLU A 167 2.41 18.47 5.45
N GLY A 168 1.41 17.68 5.86
CA GLY A 168 1.47 16.23 5.86
C GLY A 168 0.14 15.56 5.58
N PHE A 169 0.17 14.28 5.19
CA PHE A 169 -1.02 13.49 4.89
C PHE A 169 -1.52 12.70 6.10
N ASP A 170 -0.67 11.85 6.67
CA ASP A 170 -1.03 10.85 7.68
C ASP A 170 -0.07 10.82 8.87
N THR A 171 1.13 11.33 8.72
CA THR A 171 2.21 11.19 9.69
C THR A 171 2.35 12.46 10.53
N VAL A 172 2.53 12.27 11.83
CA VAL A 172 2.80 13.34 12.82
C VAL A 172 4.14 13.05 13.49
N ARG A 173 4.93 14.11 13.70
CA ARG A 173 6.20 14.06 14.40
C ARG A 173 6.23 15.14 15.49
N TRP A 174 6.55 14.74 16.72
CA TRP A 174 6.62 15.68 17.85
C TRP A 174 7.76 15.32 18.78
N LYS A 175 8.23 16.32 19.53
CA LYS A 175 9.32 16.16 20.48
C LYS A 175 8.80 15.74 21.83
N THR A 176 9.36 14.69 22.41
CA THR A 176 9.02 14.21 23.75
C THR A 176 10.12 13.32 24.30
N ASN A 177 10.26 13.35 25.63
CA ASN A 177 11.13 12.44 26.38
C ASN A 177 10.34 11.30 27.04
N LYS A 178 9.00 11.29 26.91
CA LYS A 178 8.12 10.26 27.47
C LYS A 178 7.85 9.16 26.44
N LEU A 179 7.72 7.94 26.91
CA LEU A 179 7.29 6.83 26.06
C LEU A 179 5.79 6.93 25.80
N VAL A 180 5.39 6.68 24.56
CA VAL A 180 4.00 6.42 24.20
C VAL A 180 3.65 5.02 24.68
N THR A 181 2.68 4.90 25.56
CA THR A 181 2.26 3.59 26.09
C THR A 181 1.09 3.04 25.30
N GLY A 182 1.07 1.72 25.10
CA GLY A 182 0.00 1.03 24.39
C GLY A 182 0.13 1.02 22.87
N TYR A 183 1.06 1.78 22.31
CA TYR A 183 1.26 1.87 20.86
C TYR A 183 2.74 1.77 20.49
N ASN A 184 3.04 1.06 19.42
CA ASN A 184 4.37 1.04 18.83
C ASN A 184 4.55 2.26 17.92
N VAL A 185 5.51 3.10 18.26
CA VAL A 185 5.84 4.32 17.54
C VAL A 185 7.34 4.38 17.25
N HIS A 186 7.74 5.18 16.29
CA HIS A 186 9.15 5.34 15.95
C HIS A 186 9.80 6.49 16.78
N TYR A 187 10.89 6.18 17.46
CA TYR A 187 11.69 7.13 18.23
C TYR A 187 13.00 7.44 17.52
N GLU A 188 13.29 8.73 17.30
CA GLU A 188 14.52 9.19 16.67
C GLU A 188 14.87 10.61 17.14
N ASP A 189 16.08 10.81 17.66
CA ASP A 189 16.63 12.13 18.06
C ASP A 189 15.73 12.97 18.99
N GLY A 190 15.09 12.31 19.96
CA GLY A 190 14.17 12.97 20.90
C GLY A 190 12.80 13.30 20.31
N TYR A 191 12.50 12.78 19.14
CA TYR A 191 11.18 12.86 18.50
C TYR A 191 10.50 11.51 18.46
N VAL A 192 9.17 11.57 18.51
CA VAL A 192 8.28 10.45 18.16
C VAL A 192 7.67 10.72 16.80
N THR A 193 7.59 9.68 15.97
CA THR A 193 6.90 9.70 14.68
C THR A 193 5.84 8.62 14.67
N LEU A 194 4.62 8.98 14.27
CA LEU A 194 3.45 8.11 14.17
C LEU A 194 2.76 8.35 12.83
N SER A 195 2.34 7.27 12.17
CA SER A 195 1.49 7.32 10.96
C SER A 195 0.12 6.74 11.27
N LEU A 196 -0.92 7.44 10.80
CA LEU A 196 -2.31 7.08 10.96
C LEU A 196 -2.85 6.45 9.67
N ASP A 197 -3.87 5.63 9.82
CA ASP A 197 -4.53 4.91 8.73
C ASP A 197 -6.06 4.97 8.86
N GLU A 198 -6.77 4.21 8.03
CA GLU A 198 -8.23 4.12 8.05
C GLU A 198 -8.80 3.39 9.28
N LEU A 199 -8.00 2.61 9.99
CA LEU A 199 -8.40 1.91 11.22
C LEU A 199 -8.22 2.79 12.46
N SER A 200 -7.41 3.83 12.37
CA SER A 200 -7.21 4.80 13.43
C SER A 200 -8.51 5.57 13.72
N ASP A 201 -8.74 5.89 14.98
CA ASP A 201 -9.91 6.62 15.44
C ASP A 201 -9.55 7.72 16.46
N PHE A 202 -10.54 8.45 16.93
CA PHE A 202 -10.31 9.53 17.90
C PHE A 202 -9.89 9.02 19.27
N ASP A 203 -10.37 7.85 19.69
CA ASP A 203 -9.99 7.26 20.97
C ASP A 203 -8.49 6.93 20.96
N THR A 204 -7.98 6.39 19.86
CA THR A 204 -6.54 6.21 19.62
C THR A 204 -5.74 7.51 19.79
N LEU A 205 -6.23 8.63 19.24
CA LEU A 205 -5.54 9.92 19.36
C LEU A 205 -5.49 10.42 20.82
N PHE A 206 -6.58 10.22 21.56
CA PHE A 206 -6.64 10.57 22.98
C PHE A 206 -5.70 9.74 23.81
N ASP A 207 -5.71 8.44 23.61
CA ASP A 207 -4.85 7.52 24.35
C ASP A 207 -3.37 7.87 24.15
N ILE A 208 -2.99 8.18 22.91
CA ILE A 208 -1.62 8.62 22.59
C ILE A 208 -1.27 9.90 23.35
N VAL A 209 -2.12 10.92 23.30
CA VAL A 209 -1.86 12.21 23.96
C VAL A 209 -1.87 12.05 25.48
N ASN A 210 -2.81 11.28 26.04
CA ASN A 210 -2.91 11.03 27.47
C ASN A 210 -1.72 10.22 28.01
N SER A 211 -1.17 9.30 27.22
CA SER A 211 0.05 8.56 27.59
C SER A 211 1.26 9.47 27.79
N GLN A 212 1.23 10.66 27.22
CA GLN A 212 2.32 11.64 27.27
C GLN A 212 2.17 12.65 28.43
N LYS A 213 1.09 12.57 29.21
CA LYS A 213 0.75 13.57 30.24
C LYS A 213 0.46 12.96 31.59
N ASP A 214 0.54 13.83 32.61
CA ASP A 214 0.20 13.50 34.00
C ASP A 214 -1.30 13.77 34.30
N TYR A 215 -2.08 14.28 33.32
CA TYR A 215 -3.52 14.56 33.47
C TYR A 215 -4.29 14.19 32.18
N THR A 216 -5.56 13.82 32.35
CA THR A 216 -6.43 13.37 31.25
C THR A 216 -6.94 14.55 30.42
N ALA A 217 -6.73 14.54 29.11
CA ALA A 217 -7.39 15.46 28.20
C ALA A 217 -8.87 15.05 28.03
N HIS A 218 -9.79 16.01 28.13
CA HIS A 218 -11.22 15.72 27.99
C HIS A 218 -11.66 15.69 26.52
N LYS A 219 -12.51 14.72 26.16
CA LYS A 219 -13.09 14.59 24.80
C LYS A 219 -13.84 15.84 24.35
N ASP A 220 -14.47 16.55 25.28
CA ASP A 220 -15.24 17.78 24.99
C ASP A 220 -14.37 18.89 24.39
N THR A 221 -13.08 18.90 24.66
CA THR A 221 -12.14 19.86 24.10
C THR A 221 -11.97 19.71 22.58
N ILE A 222 -12.18 18.51 22.05
CA ILE A 222 -12.09 18.26 20.60
C ILE A 222 -13.35 18.72 19.87
N ILE A 223 -14.52 18.55 20.47
CA ILE A 223 -15.77 18.98 19.86
C ILE A 223 -15.72 20.49 19.59
N GLN A 224 -15.13 21.25 20.52
CA GLN A 224 -14.87 22.69 20.34
C GLN A 224 -13.82 22.99 19.27
N ALA A 225 -12.85 22.08 19.08
CA ALA A 225 -11.81 22.24 18.08
C ALA A 225 -12.25 21.82 16.67
N TRP A 226 -13.29 21.02 16.56
CA TRP A 226 -13.77 20.51 15.28
C TRP A 226 -14.08 21.64 14.29
N ASP A 227 -14.67 22.73 14.74
CA ASP A 227 -14.97 23.90 13.92
C ASP A 227 -13.70 24.61 13.38
N TYR A 228 -12.55 24.47 14.08
CA TYR A 228 -11.26 25.00 13.64
C TYR A 228 -10.49 24.02 12.74
N ILE A 229 -10.73 22.70 12.85
CA ILE A 229 -10.03 21.65 12.11
C ILE A 229 -10.64 21.46 10.71
N VAL A 230 -11.85 21.95 10.47
CA VAL A 230 -12.63 21.72 9.24
C VAL A 230 -12.09 22.45 7.99
N ASP A 231 -11.13 23.36 8.09
CA ASP A 231 -10.50 23.96 6.91
C ASP A 231 -9.47 22.99 6.27
N TYR A 232 -9.97 22.10 5.42
CA TYR A 232 -9.21 21.02 4.76
C TYR A 232 -8.22 21.50 3.69
N ARG A 233 -8.01 22.79 3.53
CA ARG A 233 -7.15 23.28 2.45
C ARG A 233 -5.69 22.90 2.68
N TRP A 234 -5.07 22.37 1.62
CA TRP A 234 -3.65 22.16 1.60
C TRP A 234 -2.96 23.52 1.48
N LEU A 235 -2.11 23.84 2.43
CA LEU A 235 -1.29 25.06 2.34
C LEU A 235 -0.19 24.86 1.28
N GLY A 236 -0.44 25.39 0.08
CA GLY A 236 0.55 25.39 -1.00
C GLY A 236 0.66 24.10 -1.85
N ILE A 237 -0.20 23.11 -1.64
CA ILE A 237 -0.25 21.91 -2.47
C ILE A 237 -1.58 21.88 -3.24
N PRO A 238 -1.56 21.83 -4.59
CA PRO A 238 -2.79 21.81 -5.37
C PRO A 238 -3.62 20.55 -5.12
N GLU A 239 -4.92 20.73 -4.89
CA GLU A 239 -5.87 19.63 -4.76
C GLU A 239 -6.21 19.00 -6.12
N ARG A 240 -6.66 17.75 -6.08
CA ARG A 240 -7.21 17.07 -7.24
C ARG A 240 -8.55 17.66 -7.60
N THR A 241 -8.64 18.27 -8.78
CA THR A 241 -9.87 18.84 -9.34
C THR A 241 -10.46 17.99 -10.47
N LYS A 242 -9.61 17.28 -11.21
CA LYS A 242 -10.05 16.47 -12.35
C LYS A 242 -10.76 15.19 -11.91
N PRO A 243 -11.81 14.78 -12.62
CA PRO A 243 -12.47 13.50 -12.44
C PRO A 243 -11.48 12.34 -12.67
N TRP A 244 -11.67 11.25 -11.93
CA TRP A 244 -10.85 10.05 -11.98
C TRP A 244 -11.68 8.81 -11.62
N LEU A 245 -11.21 7.61 -11.94
CA LEU A 245 -11.95 6.35 -11.77
C LEU A 245 -13.38 6.42 -12.32
N GLN A 246 -13.54 6.95 -13.53
CA GLN A 246 -14.84 7.13 -14.17
C GLN A 246 -15.38 5.87 -14.85
N GLN A 247 -14.55 4.83 -14.96
CA GLN A 247 -14.94 3.56 -15.53
C GLN A 247 -16.02 2.89 -14.66
N ASP A 248 -16.95 2.22 -15.31
CA ASP A 248 -18.10 1.56 -14.67
C ASP A 248 -17.73 0.65 -13.51
N VAL A 249 -16.59 -0.05 -13.61
CA VAL A 249 -16.10 -0.97 -12.58
C VAL A 249 -15.91 -0.30 -11.22
N PHE A 250 -15.55 0.98 -11.18
CA PHE A 250 -15.37 1.75 -9.95
C PHE A 250 -16.67 2.36 -9.41
N ASN A 251 -17.81 2.10 -10.06
CA ASN A 251 -19.10 2.68 -9.70
C ASN A 251 -20.23 1.66 -9.50
N LYS A 252 -19.99 0.38 -9.83
CA LYS A 252 -21.00 -0.69 -9.81
C LYS A 252 -20.90 -1.65 -8.63
N TYR A 253 -19.71 -1.90 -8.12
CA TYR A 253 -19.45 -3.02 -7.20
C TYR A 253 -19.19 -2.55 -5.77
N GLN A 254 -19.99 -1.61 -5.27
CA GLN A 254 -19.81 -0.93 -3.98
C GLN A 254 -20.63 -1.57 -2.85
N SER A 255 -20.99 -2.84 -2.99
CA SER A 255 -21.57 -3.65 -1.92
C SER A 255 -20.95 -5.04 -1.92
N GLU A 256 -20.94 -5.70 -0.79
CA GLU A 256 -20.39 -7.05 -0.64
C GLU A 256 -20.97 -8.01 -1.67
N THR A 257 -22.29 -8.09 -1.77
CA THR A 257 -22.96 -8.98 -2.73
C THR A 257 -22.57 -8.68 -4.19
N ASN A 258 -22.49 -7.40 -4.57
CA ASN A 258 -22.12 -7.04 -5.95
C ASN A 258 -20.65 -7.35 -6.23
N MET A 259 -19.78 -7.14 -5.25
CA MET A 259 -18.35 -7.49 -5.37
C MET A 259 -18.16 -9.00 -5.49
N MET A 260 -18.84 -9.81 -4.68
CA MET A 260 -18.81 -11.28 -4.79
C MET A 260 -19.26 -11.75 -6.17
N ARG A 261 -20.35 -11.19 -6.69
CA ARG A 261 -20.84 -11.52 -8.05
C ARG A 261 -19.83 -11.13 -9.12
N TYR A 262 -19.19 -9.98 -8.99
CA TYR A 262 -18.16 -9.52 -9.91
C TYR A 262 -16.93 -10.42 -9.90
N ILE A 263 -16.45 -10.81 -8.73
CA ILE A 263 -15.34 -11.77 -8.59
C ILE A 263 -15.71 -13.10 -9.27
N ASN A 264 -16.92 -13.61 -9.02
CA ASN A 264 -17.37 -14.85 -9.64
C ASN A 264 -17.50 -14.71 -11.18
N GLU A 265 -17.97 -13.57 -11.68
CA GLU A 265 -18.00 -13.30 -13.13
C GLU A 265 -16.59 -13.34 -13.75
N LEU A 266 -15.59 -12.79 -13.07
CA LEU A 266 -14.20 -12.83 -13.54
C LEU A 266 -13.63 -14.25 -13.51
N VAL A 267 -13.88 -14.98 -12.43
CA VAL A 267 -13.45 -16.40 -12.29
C VAL A 267 -14.05 -17.26 -13.38
N SER A 268 -15.33 -17.03 -13.75
CA SER A 268 -16.02 -17.82 -14.79
C SER A 268 -15.51 -17.56 -16.21
N LYS A 269 -14.73 -16.51 -16.43
CA LYS A 269 -14.10 -16.21 -17.73
C LYS A 269 -12.81 -16.99 -17.99
N ASP A 270 -12.29 -17.66 -16.97
CA ASP A 270 -11.07 -18.45 -17.06
C ASP A 270 -11.30 -19.85 -16.51
N PHE A 271 -10.40 -20.77 -16.83
CA PHE A 271 -10.45 -22.12 -16.31
C PHE A 271 -9.97 -22.13 -14.86
N SER A 272 -10.78 -22.69 -13.97
CA SER A 272 -10.43 -22.84 -12.57
C SER A 272 -10.41 -24.31 -12.14
N LEU A 273 -9.84 -24.57 -10.96
CA LEU A 273 -9.74 -25.92 -10.39
C LEU A 273 -11.10 -26.58 -10.08
N ILE A 274 -12.17 -25.80 -9.96
CA ILE A 274 -13.53 -26.35 -9.84
C ILE A 274 -14.08 -26.87 -11.19
N HIS A 275 -13.49 -26.49 -12.30
CA HIS A 275 -13.89 -26.94 -13.63
C HIS A 275 -13.14 -28.21 -14.07
N GLY A 276 -11.97 -28.49 -13.51
CA GLY A 276 -11.16 -29.66 -13.84
C GLY A 276 -9.70 -29.49 -13.44
N MET A 277 -8.87 -30.47 -13.76
CA MET A 277 -7.43 -30.42 -13.54
C MET A 277 -6.77 -29.50 -14.57
N MET A 278 -5.92 -28.59 -14.11
CA MET A 278 -5.11 -27.75 -14.99
C MET A 278 -3.76 -28.43 -15.26
N PRO A 279 -3.39 -28.65 -16.52
CA PRO A 279 -2.14 -29.30 -16.88
C PRO A 279 -0.95 -28.36 -16.82
N LEU A 280 -0.86 -27.55 -15.75
CA LEU A 280 0.25 -26.61 -15.53
C LEU A 280 1.16 -27.14 -14.45
N GLY A 281 2.41 -27.40 -14.79
CA GLY A 281 3.50 -27.65 -13.83
C GLY A 281 3.93 -26.38 -13.09
N SER A 282 3.02 -25.46 -12.88
CA SER A 282 3.33 -24.14 -12.33
C SER A 282 3.32 -24.14 -10.81
N CYS A 283 4.21 -23.34 -10.23
CA CYS A 283 4.25 -23.00 -8.80
C CYS A 283 2.96 -22.34 -8.26
N THR A 284 2.05 -21.91 -9.14
CA THR A 284 0.81 -21.20 -8.77
C THR A 284 -0.37 -22.10 -8.45
N MET A 285 -0.26 -23.41 -8.69
CA MET A 285 -1.38 -24.35 -8.59
C MET A 285 -1.36 -25.15 -7.28
N LYS A 286 -0.93 -24.54 -6.18
CA LYS A 286 -1.02 -25.14 -4.86
C LYS A 286 -2.45 -25.02 -4.34
N LEU A 287 -3.06 -26.16 -4.07
CA LEU A 287 -4.37 -26.23 -3.45
C LEU A 287 -4.18 -26.09 -1.93
N ASN A 288 -4.50 -24.92 -1.41
CA ASN A 288 -4.56 -24.71 0.02
C ASN A 288 -6.01 -24.82 0.50
N ALA A 289 -6.23 -25.44 1.66
CA ALA A 289 -7.53 -25.41 2.29
C ALA A 289 -7.90 -23.97 2.67
N ALA A 290 -9.18 -23.61 2.57
CA ALA A 290 -9.65 -22.28 2.97
C ALA A 290 -9.28 -21.96 4.43
N ALA A 291 -9.26 -22.97 5.31
CA ALA A 291 -8.85 -22.83 6.70
C ALA A 291 -7.39 -22.40 6.88
N GLU A 292 -6.50 -22.77 5.97
CA GLU A 292 -5.09 -22.36 5.99
C GLU A 292 -4.91 -20.88 5.62
N LEU A 293 -5.85 -20.31 4.86
CA LEU A 293 -5.83 -18.91 4.44
C LEU A 293 -6.52 -17.97 5.44
N MET A 294 -7.40 -18.48 6.31
CA MET A 294 -8.14 -17.66 7.28
C MET A 294 -7.23 -16.81 8.17
N PRO A 295 -6.13 -17.34 8.76
CA PRO A 295 -5.25 -16.57 9.63
C PRO A 295 -4.63 -15.33 8.97
N VAL A 296 -4.46 -15.33 7.64
CA VAL A 296 -3.90 -14.18 6.91
C VAL A 296 -4.69 -12.88 7.12
N SER A 297 -5.99 -12.99 7.39
CA SER A 297 -6.88 -11.86 7.65
C SER A 297 -7.10 -11.55 9.14
N TRP A 298 -6.61 -12.38 10.05
CA TRP A 298 -6.74 -12.11 11.49
C TRP A 298 -5.85 -10.93 11.89
N PRO A 299 -6.34 -10.00 12.71
CA PRO A 299 -5.58 -8.79 13.08
C PRO A 299 -4.20 -9.10 13.68
N GLU A 300 -4.09 -10.18 14.46
CA GLU A 300 -2.86 -10.62 15.10
C GLU A 300 -1.75 -10.98 14.10
N PHE A 301 -2.14 -11.41 12.89
CA PHE A 301 -1.22 -11.69 11.79
C PHE A 301 -1.18 -10.54 10.78
N ALA A 302 -2.35 -10.05 10.37
CA ALA A 302 -2.48 -9.06 9.30
C ALA A 302 -1.88 -7.70 9.67
N ASN A 303 -2.09 -7.25 10.92
CA ASN A 303 -1.70 -5.92 11.36
C ASN A 303 -0.32 -5.84 12.00
N MET A 304 0.44 -6.93 11.98
CA MET A 304 1.78 -6.96 12.55
C MET A 304 2.77 -6.19 11.66
N HIS A 305 3.35 -5.12 12.21
CA HIS A 305 4.38 -4.36 11.50
C HIS A 305 5.73 -5.11 11.53
N PRO A 306 6.54 -5.08 10.46
CA PRO A 306 7.83 -5.80 10.41
C PRO A 306 8.87 -5.36 11.44
N PHE A 307 8.74 -4.13 11.97
CA PHE A 307 9.65 -3.60 13.01
C PHE A 307 9.02 -3.62 14.41
N THR A 308 7.95 -4.38 14.60
CA THR A 308 7.40 -4.61 15.95
C THR A 308 8.46 -5.24 16.86
N PRO A 309 8.60 -4.78 18.12
CA PRO A 309 9.55 -5.34 19.07
C PRO A 309 9.45 -6.86 19.18
N ARG A 310 10.61 -7.51 19.33
CA ARG A 310 10.71 -8.97 19.26
C ARG A 310 9.88 -9.69 20.33
N ASP A 311 9.79 -9.12 21.52
CA ASP A 311 8.99 -9.63 22.65
C ASP A 311 7.48 -9.60 22.36
N GLN A 312 7.02 -8.78 21.41
CA GLN A 312 5.63 -8.72 20.96
C GLN A 312 5.34 -9.61 19.73
N THR A 313 6.35 -10.30 19.19
CA THR A 313 6.25 -11.12 17.98
C THR A 313 6.59 -12.59 18.22
N MET A 314 6.50 -13.06 19.45
CA MET A 314 6.91 -14.43 19.84
C MET A 314 6.22 -15.51 19.01
N GLY A 315 4.92 -15.36 18.71
CA GLY A 315 4.19 -16.31 17.87
C GLY A 315 4.75 -16.40 16.45
N TYR A 316 5.12 -15.27 15.82
CA TYR A 316 5.80 -15.28 14.52
C TYR A 316 7.18 -15.93 14.59
N GLN A 317 7.93 -15.69 15.67
CA GLN A 317 9.26 -16.32 15.87
C GLN A 317 9.11 -17.85 15.97
N GLU A 318 8.10 -18.32 16.71
CA GLU A 318 7.82 -19.74 16.87
C GLU A 318 7.41 -20.39 15.54
N ILE A 319 6.51 -19.77 14.77
CA ILE A 319 6.13 -20.27 13.44
C ILE A 319 7.35 -20.41 12.53
N MET A 320 8.20 -19.38 12.47
CA MET A 320 9.39 -19.42 11.63
C MET A 320 10.40 -20.49 12.10
N HIS A 321 10.59 -20.64 13.41
CA HIS A 321 11.48 -21.63 13.96
C HIS A 321 10.99 -23.06 13.64
N ASN A 322 9.76 -23.38 13.97
CA ASN A 322 9.16 -24.68 13.71
C ASN A 322 9.18 -25.03 12.21
N LEU A 323 8.88 -24.05 11.34
CA LEU A 323 8.94 -24.27 9.90
C LEU A 323 10.37 -24.59 9.43
N LYS A 324 11.37 -23.90 9.95
CA LYS A 324 12.79 -24.19 9.63
C LYS A 324 13.17 -25.60 10.06
N ASP A 325 12.83 -26.00 11.28
CA ASP A 325 13.13 -27.33 11.82
C ASP A 325 12.47 -28.41 10.97
N TRP A 326 11.19 -28.28 10.65
CA TRP A 326 10.50 -29.23 9.79
C TRP A 326 11.11 -29.32 8.37
N LEU A 327 11.52 -28.20 7.82
CA LEU A 327 12.19 -28.21 6.50
C LEU A 327 13.57 -28.84 6.57
N CYS A 328 14.33 -28.64 7.64
CA CYS A 328 15.60 -29.32 7.87
C CYS A 328 15.41 -30.85 7.99
N ASP A 329 14.40 -31.27 8.75
CA ASP A 329 14.08 -32.70 8.90
C ASP A 329 13.67 -33.37 7.59
N ILE A 330 12.83 -32.67 6.80
CA ILE A 330 12.33 -33.17 5.49
C ILE A 330 13.47 -33.27 4.47
N THR A 331 14.35 -32.28 4.45
CA THR A 331 15.40 -32.17 3.41
C THR A 331 16.74 -32.80 3.81
N GLY A 332 16.95 -33.02 5.11
CA GLY A 332 18.24 -33.52 5.67
C GLY A 332 19.34 -32.45 5.70
N PHE A 333 19.04 -31.19 5.45
CA PHE A 333 20.01 -30.10 5.53
C PHE A 333 20.12 -29.52 6.94
N PHE A 334 21.27 -28.90 7.24
CA PHE A 334 21.60 -28.37 8.55
C PHE A 334 20.77 -27.12 8.91
N ASP A 335 20.50 -26.25 7.96
CA ASP A 335 19.71 -25.03 8.16
C ASP A 335 18.97 -24.62 6.88
N VAL A 336 17.93 -23.79 7.04
CA VAL A 336 17.07 -23.29 5.97
C VAL A 336 16.88 -21.80 6.11
N SER A 337 16.96 -21.07 5.00
CA SER A 337 16.58 -19.66 4.91
C SER A 337 15.14 -19.51 4.40
N LEU A 338 14.33 -18.75 5.13
CA LEU A 338 12.98 -18.36 4.74
C LEU A 338 12.92 -16.97 4.05
N GLN A 339 14.09 -16.38 3.71
CA GLN A 339 14.20 -15.04 3.12
C GLN A 339 13.79 -14.93 1.64
N PRO A 340 13.96 -15.93 0.78
CA PRO A 340 13.57 -15.81 -0.62
C PRO A 340 12.07 -15.49 -0.77
N ASN A 341 11.75 -14.42 -1.51
CA ASN A 341 10.37 -13.97 -1.70
C ASN A 341 9.59 -14.79 -2.72
N ALA A 342 10.26 -15.60 -3.52
CA ALA A 342 9.68 -16.44 -4.56
C ALA A 342 10.61 -17.59 -4.93
N GLY A 343 10.09 -18.62 -5.60
CA GLY A 343 10.89 -19.76 -6.09
C GLY A 343 12.08 -19.33 -6.95
N SER A 344 11.84 -18.42 -7.90
CA SER A 344 12.91 -17.92 -8.78
C SER A 344 14.02 -17.16 -8.03
N GLN A 345 13.69 -16.51 -6.91
CA GLN A 345 14.71 -15.88 -6.08
C GLN A 345 15.52 -16.94 -5.31
N GLY A 346 14.85 -17.99 -4.81
CA GLY A 346 15.54 -19.12 -4.18
C GLY A 346 16.43 -19.89 -5.16
N GLU A 347 16.00 -20.02 -6.42
CA GLU A 347 16.83 -20.65 -7.47
C GLU A 347 18.04 -19.79 -7.88
N TYR A 348 17.94 -18.48 -7.74
CA TYR A 348 19.03 -17.54 -8.05
C TYR A 348 20.07 -17.50 -6.92
N ALA A 349 19.66 -17.63 -5.67
CA ALA A 349 20.54 -17.53 -4.49
C ALA A 349 21.45 -18.76 -4.34
#